data_59ad28093ae0f7e7ca92a1d69aeddee1
#
_entry.id   59ad28093ae0f7e7ca92a1d69aeddee1
#
_cell.length_a   1.000
_cell.length_b   1.000
_cell.length_c   1.000
_cell.angle_alpha   90.00
_cell.angle_beta   90.00
_cell.angle_gamma   90.00
#
_symmetry.space_group_name_H-M   'P 1'
#
loop_
_entity.id
_entity.type
_entity.pdbx_description
1 polymer ?
#
loop_
_entity_poly.entity_id
_entity_poly.type
_entity_poly.pdbx_seq_one_letter_code
_entity_poly.pdbx_strand_id
1 'polypeptide(L)'
;LIISYYNKEGKVSFKRYPVNQFQNWVVTEEKDKWKDSKVTNWDGRPLKRNISRGFNKFSLLYFMDSLSEKDREEIYEFNMPRTYFVDIETEIVDGFPKPEEAKSRILTFSIITPERKAIVLGLEDLSSDQIKKIEEDTNAHMKNYDQDWEFSYYKFDDEYNMLYTFLHKFLPKFPMMTGWNFINYDWQYIVNRCKRLQIDLTEVAITGSLDRNDSRPLHMGILDYMQLYDKYDRSVAVKESNSLDFV
;
A
#
# COMPACT_ATOMS: atom_id res chain seq x y z
N LEU A 1 -4.84 17.16 5.28
CA LEU A 1 -5.04 16.27 4.14
C LEU A 1 -3.74 16.14 3.36
N ILE A 2 -3.36 14.92 3.04
CA ILE A 2 -2.23 14.62 2.17
C ILE A 2 -2.79 13.91 0.95
N ILE A 3 -2.49 14.44 -0.23
CA ILE A 3 -2.88 13.85 -1.50
C ILE A 3 -1.63 13.32 -2.17
N SER A 4 -1.62 12.04 -2.52
CA SER A 4 -0.60 11.43 -3.36
C SER A 4 -1.05 11.46 -4.82
N TYR A 5 -0.14 11.72 -5.72
CA TYR A 5 -0.42 11.75 -7.16
C TYR A 5 0.84 11.39 -7.95
N TYR A 6 0.67 10.97 -9.19
CA TYR A 6 1.79 10.81 -10.11
C TYR A 6 2.11 12.16 -10.76
N ASN A 7 3.37 12.57 -10.68
CA ASN A 7 3.84 13.76 -11.38
C ASN A 7 4.03 13.47 -12.89
N LYS A 8 4.39 14.49 -13.67
CA LYS A 8 4.61 14.36 -15.11
C LYS A 8 5.70 13.35 -15.51
N GLU A 9 6.59 13.03 -14.58
CA GLU A 9 7.63 12.01 -14.75
C GLU A 9 7.19 10.61 -14.31
N GLY A 10 5.92 10.44 -13.94
CA GLY A 10 5.38 9.17 -13.43
C GLY A 10 5.84 8.82 -12.02
N LYS A 11 6.48 9.74 -11.30
CA LYS A 11 6.91 9.54 -9.92
C LYS A 11 5.80 9.91 -8.93
N VAL A 12 5.66 9.15 -7.87
CA VAL A 12 4.74 9.48 -6.76
C VAL A 12 5.22 10.76 -6.08
N SER A 13 4.33 11.72 -5.99
CA SER A 13 4.52 13.00 -5.33
C SER A 13 3.38 13.25 -4.34
N PHE A 14 3.62 14.13 -3.37
CA PHE A 14 2.65 14.40 -2.32
C PHE A 14 2.43 15.90 -2.17
N LYS A 15 1.16 16.29 -1.97
CA LYS A 15 0.81 17.64 -1.63
C LYS A 15 0.08 17.67 -0.29
N ARG A 16 0.54 18.55 0.61
CA ARG A 16 -0.03 18.71 1.94
C ARG A 16 -0.94 19.93 1.97
N TYR A 17 -2.12 19.76 2.49
CA TYR A 17 -3.10 20.83 2.69
C TYR A 17 -3.35 21.00 4.20
N PRO A 18 -3.24 22.22 4.75
CA PRO A 18 -3.55 22.48 6.15
C PRO A 18 -4.99 22.11 6.49
N VAL A 19 -5.21 21.52 7.65
CA VAL A 19 -6.55 21.05 8.09
C VAL A 19 -7.52 22.23 8.27
N ASN A 20 -7.03 23.40 8.62
CA ASN A 20 -7.85 24.61 8.79
C ASN A 20 -8.48 25.13 7.50
N GLN A 21 -8.06 24.64 6.33
CA GLN A 21 -8.70 24.96 5.04
C GLN A 21 -10.00 24.16 4.82
N PHE A 22 -10.20 23.06 5.55
CA PHE A 22 -11.36 22.20 5.39
C PHE A 22 -12.43 22.55 6.43
N GLN A 23 -13.23 23.55 6.10
CA GLN A 23 -14.38 23.97 6.90
C GLN A 23 -15.65 23.48 6.20
N ASN A 24 -16.48 22.77 6.92
CA ASN A 24 -17.80 22.44 6.45
C ASN A 24 -18.89 23.02 7.35
N TRP A 25 -20.07 23.19 6.77
CA TRP A 25 -21.22 23.65 7.48
C TRP A 25 -22.12 22.45 7.83
N VAL A 26 -22.54 22.39 9.08
CA VAL A 26 -23.45 21.34 9.55
C VAL A 26 -24.72 21.98 10.09
N VAL A 27 -25.85 21.33 9.84
CA VAL A 27 -27.13 21.76 10.42
C VAL A 27 -27.01 21.69 11.93
N THR A 28 -27.47 22.72 12.59
CA THR A 28 -27.49 22.82 14.06
C THR A 28 -28.92 22.88 14.55
N GLU A 29 -29.17 22.37 15.75
CA GLU A 29 -30.45 22.53 16.42
C GLU A 29 -30.57 23.98 16.98
N GLU A 30 -31.79 24.47 17.12
CA GLU A 30 -32.04 25.84 17.61
C GLU A 30 -31.44 26.13 18.98
N LYS A 31 -31.26 25.11 19.80
CA LYS A 31 -30.67 25.22 21.16
C LYS A 31 -29.17 25.31 21.19
N ASP A 32 -28.50 25.13 20.06
CA ASP A 32 -27.03 25.16 20.01
C ASP A 32 -26.52 26.60 20.13
N LYS A 33 -25.82 26.88 21.21
CA LYS A 33 -25.24 28.24 21.50
C LYS A 33 -24.24 28.71 20.43
N TRP A 34 -23.76 27.80 19.59
CA TRP A 34 -22.74 28.06 18.57
C TRP A 34 -23.33 28.20 17.16
N LYS A 35 -24.64 28.32 17.04
CA LYS A 35 -25.27 28.53 15.74
C LYS A 35 -24.82 29.87 15.15
N ASP A 36 -24.35 29.87 13.93
CA ASP A 36 -24.20 31.09 13.15
C ASP A 36 -25.56 31.38 12.50
N SER A 37 -26.34 32.25 13.18
CA SER A 37 -27.72 32.57 12.79
C SER A 37 -27.83 33.29 11.44
N LYS A 38 -26.68 33.64 10.82
CA LYS A 38 -26.65 34.34 9.54
C LYS A 38 -26.56 33.36 8.35
N VAL A 39 -26.23 32.07 8.59
CA VAL A 39 -26.07 31.09 7.55
C VAL A 39 -27.10 29.98 7.73
N THR A 40 -27.90 29.76 6.69
CA THR A 40 -28.90 28.70 6.65
C THR A 40 -28.66 27.80 5.43
N ASN A 41 -29.12 26.54 5.49
CA ASN A 41 -29.17 25.70 4.32
C ASN A 41 -30.37 26.11 3.40
N TRP A 42 -30.56 25.39 2.31
CA TRP A 42 -31.60 25.67 1.31
C TRP A 42 -33.05 25.56 1.86
N ASP A 43 -33.27 24.80 2.96
CA ASP A 43 -34.56 24.64 3.62
C ASP A 43 -34.71 25.57 4.85
N GLY A 44 -33.81 26.54 5.03
CA GLY A 44 -33.90 27.56 6.07
C GLY A 44 -33.35 27.14 7.43
N ARG A 45 -32.81 25.93 7.58
CA ARG A 45 -32.25 25.48 8.86
C ARG A 45 -30.89 26.13 9.13
N PRO A 46 -30.64 26.60 10.37
CA PRO A 46 -29.41 27.27 10.73
C PRO A 46 -28.20 26.32 10.61
N LEU A 47 -27.09 26.85 10.18
CA LEU A 47 -25.83 26.17 10.04
C LEU A 47 -24.80 26.67 11.03
N LYS A 48 -23.90 25.79 11.46
CA LYS A 48 -22.69 26.15 12.18
C LYS A 48 -21.47 25.65 11.45
N ARG A 49 -20.36 26.38 11.60
CA ARG A 49 -19.06 25.89 11.11
C ARG A 49 -18.59 24.71 11.94
N ASN A 50 -18.21 23.67 11.25
CA ASN A 50 -17.52 22.54 11.85
C ASN A 50 -16.07 22.53 11.34
N ILE A 51 -15.13 22.76 12.24
CA ILE A 51 -13.70 22.66 11.94
C ILE A 51 -13.28 21.26 12.32
N SER A 52 -13.10 20.43 11.32
CA SER A 52 -12.58 19.08 11.54
C SER A 52 -11.11 19.15 11.95
N ARG A 53 -10.78 18.54 13.09
CA ARG A 53 -9.40 18.39 13.57
C ARG A 53 -8.73 17.09 13.08
N GLY A 54 -9.33 16.37 12.16
CA GLY A 54 -8.79 15.12 11.63
C GLY A 54 -9.28 14.83 10.22
N PHE A 55 -8.77 13.75 9.62
CA PHE A 55 -9.28 13.26 8.35
C PHE A 55 -10.73 12.83 8.51
N ASN A 56 -11.59 13.36 7.68
CA ASN A 56 -12.95 12.89 7.52
C ASN A 56 -13.37 12.99 6.04
N LYS A 57 -14.48 12.33 5.71
CA LYS A 57 -15.02 12.34 4.34
C LYS A 57 -15.27 13.74 3.78
N PHE A 58 -15.52 14.73 4.63
CA PHE A 58 -15.77 16.11 4.19
C PHE A 58 -14.49 16.81 3.70
N SER A 59 -13.32 16.47 4.27
CA SER A 59 -12.06 17.01 3.79
C SER A 59 -11.78 16.58 2.34
N LEU A 60 -12.09 15.33 2.01
CA LEU A 60 -11.95 14.82 0.65
C LEU A 60 -12.97 15.46 -0.29
N LEU A 61 -14.24 15.53 0.11
CA LEU A 61 -15.30 16.18 -0.68
C LEU A 61 -14.96 17.66 -0.95
N TYR A 62 -14.54 18.40 0.07
CA TYR A 62 -14.11 19.78 -0.11
C TYR A 62 -12.94 19.91 -1.09
N PHE A 63 -11.97 19.01 -0.99
CA PHE A 63 -10.87 18.98 -1.94
C PHE A 63 -11.37 18.76 -3.37
N MET A 64 -12.23 17.77 -3.58
CA MET A 64 -12.83 17.46 -4.89
C MET A 64 -13.64 18.66 -5.43
N ASP A 65 -14.41 19.32 -4.59
CA ASP A 65 -15.18 20.52 -4.96
C ASP A 65 -14.29 21.72 -5.31
N SER A 66 -13.08 21.79 -4.76
CA SER A 66 -12.11 22.86 -5.03
C SER A 66 -11.34 22.68 -6.36
N LEU A 67 -11.44 21.52 -6.98
CA LEU A 67 -10.79 21.23 -8.24
C LEU A 67 -11.54 21.85 -9.43
N SER A 68 -10.82 22.13 -10.50
CA SER A 68 -11.45 22.45 -11.77
C SER A 68 -12.26 21.28 -12.30
N GLU A 69 -13.23 21.53 -13.16
CA GLU A 69 -14.03 20.46 -13.81
C GLU A 69 -13.13 19.45 -14.53
N LYS A 70 -12.16 19.96 -15.28
CA LYS A 70 -11.16 19.13 -15.96
C LYS A 70 -10.37 18.24 -15.03
N ASP A 71 -9.86 18.78 -13.89
CA ASP A 71 -9.09 17.99 -12.93
C ASP A 71 -9.97 16.93 -12.25
N ARG A 72 -11.26 17.23 -12.03
CA ARG A 72 -12.21 16.26 -11.51
C ARG A 72 -12.48 15.13 -12.48
N GLU A 73 -12.68 15.45 -13.75
CA GLU A 73 -12.86 14.45 -14.81
C GLU A 73 -11.64 13.53 -14.91
N GLU A 74 -10.42 14.09 -14.90
CA GLU A 74 -9.18 13.29 -14.88
C GLU A 74 -9.07 12.35 -13.66
N ILE A 75 -9.56 12.77 -12.48
CA ILE A 75 -9.57 11.91 -11.29
C ILE A 75 -10.65 10.82 -11.38
N TYR A 76 -11.80 11.14 -12.00
CA TYR A 76 -12.88 10.16 -12.19
C TYR A 76 -12.62 9.22 -13.37
N GLU A 77 -11.74 9.57 -14.30
CA GLU A 77 -11.23 8.57 -15.24
C GLU A 77 -10.58 7.44 -14.46
N PHE A 78 -11.13 6.24 -14.64
CA PHE A 78 -10.68 5.07 -13.90
C PHE A 78 -9.25 4.71 -14.30
N ASN A 79 -8.30 5.21 -13.57
CA ASN A 79 -6.92 4.77 -13.60
C ASN A 79 -6.70 3.75 -12.49
N MET A 80 -6.42 2.51 -12.85
CA MET A 80 -6.01 1.49 -11.88
C MET A 80 -4.81 2.03 -11.08
N PRO A 81 -4.86 2.00 -9.73
CA PRO A 81 -3.69 2.36 -8.95
C PRO A 81 -2.52 1.45 -9.33
N ARG A 82 -1.34 2.03 -9.44
CA ARG A 82 -0.12 1.24 -9.68
C ARG A 82 0.07 0.27 -8.53
N THR A 83 -0.08 -1.00 -8.84
CA THR A 83 -0.05 -2.09 -7.87
C THR A 83 1.27 -2.81 -7.96
N TYR A 84 1.93 -2.99 -6.83
CA TYR A 84 3.19 -3.71 -6.69
C TYR A 84 2.92 -5.04 -6.00
N PHE A 85 3.31 -6.14 -6.64
CA PHE A 85 3.25 -7.45 -6.01
C PHE A 85 4.49 -7.63 -5.17
N VAL A 86 4.31 -8.02 -3.92
CA VAL A 86 5.40 -8.22 -2.98
C VAL A 86 5.22 -9.56 -2.31
N ASP A 87 6.31 -10.30 -2.22
CA ASP A 87 6.39 -11.58 -1.56
C ASP A 87 7.70 -11.67 -0.79
N ILE A 88 7.75 -12.45 0.30
CA ILE A 88 8.95 -12.66 1.09
C ILE A 88 9.27 -14.14 1.22
N GLU A 89 10.58 -14.46 1.22
CA GLU A 89 11.07 -15.75 1.62
C GLU A 89 11.79 -15.66 2.97
N THR A 90 11.51 -16.61 3.84
CA THR A 90 12.05 -16.61 5.19
C THR A 90 12.87 -17.86 5.47
N GLU A 91 13.87 -17.73 6.35
CA GLU A 91 14.67 -18.86 6.80
C GLU A 91 13.80 -19.86 7.58
N ILE A 92 13.93 -21.13 7.27
CA ILE A 92 13.25 -22.22 8.01
C ILE A 92 14.26 -22.84 8.98
N VAL A 93 14.07 -22.60 10.29
CA VAL A 93 14.94 -23.14 11.34
C VAL A 93 14.21 -24.22 12.11
N ASP A 94 13.04 -23.93 12.66
CA ASP A 94 12.21 -24.81 13.50
C ASP A 94 10.76 -24.83 13.00
N GLY A 95 10.49 -25.59 11.92
CA GLY A 95 9.18 -25.67 11.31
C GLY A 95 8.81 -24.38 10.55
N PHE A 96 7.53 -24.28 10.17
CA PHE A 96 7.05 -23.18 9.35
C PHE A 96 7.09 -21.85 10.14
N PRO A 97 7.73 -20.79 9.61
CA PRO A 97 7.86 -19.52 10.31
C PRO A 97 6.51 -18.86 10.58
N LYS A 98 6.28 -18.46 11.82
CA LYS A 98 5.02 -17.81 12.24
C LYS A 98 5.14 -16.30 12.16
N PRO A 99 4.23 -15.61 11.45
CA PRO A 99 4.26 -14.16 11.30
C PRO A 99 4.20 -13.41 12.64
N GLU A 100 3.44 -13.93 13.62
CA GLU A 100 3.30 -13.31 14.95
C GLU A 100 4.63 -13.31 15.72
N GLU A 101 5.44 -14.33 15.51
CA GLU A 101 6.72 -14.46 16.17
C GLU A 101 7.86 -13.82 15.38
N ALA A 102 7.84 -13.91 14.05
CA ALA A 102 8.85 -13.43 13.11
C ALA A 102 10.30 -13.67 13.58
N LYS A 103 10.59 -14.91 14.03
CA LYS A 103 11.90 -15.27 14.63
C LYS A 103 12.98 -15.43 13.57
N SER A 104 12.63 -16.06 12.47
CA SER A 104 13.56 -16.34 11.38
C SER A 104 13.85 -15.09 10.55
N ARG A 105 14.99 -15.09 9.88
CA ARG A 105 15.37 -13.97 9.00
C ARG A 105 14.51 -13.97 7.74
N ILE A 106 14.24 -12.78 7.22
CA ILE A 106 13.80 -12.62 5.84
C ILE A 106 15.05 -12.79 4.95
N LEU A 107 14.98 -13.71 4.02
CA LEU A 107 16.07 -14.01 3.09
C LEU A 107 15.97 -13.20 1.80
N THR A 108 14.73 -13.01 1.31
CA THR A 108 14.47 -12.23 0.09
C THR A 108 13.18 -11.45 0.17
N PHE A 109 13.15 -10.35 -0.58
CA PHE A 109 11.93 -9.65 -1.03
C PHE A 109 11.85 -9.77 -2.54
N SER A 110 10.76 -10.29 -3.04
CA SER A 110 10.42 -10.30 -4.46
C SER A 110 9.39 -9.22 -4.75
N ILE A 111 9.68 -8.34 -5.70
CA ILE A 111 8.84 -7.19 -6.02
C ILE A 111 8.57 -7.19 -7.53
N ILE A 112 7.31 -7.30 -7.91
CA ILE A 112 6.90 -7.13 -9.31
C ILE A 112 6.26 -5.76 -9.47
N THR A 113 6.77 -4.99 -10.42
CA THR A 113 6.28 -3.64 -10.69
C THR A 113 5.26 -3.62 -11.83
N PRO A 114 4.41 -2.57 -11.92
CA PRO A 114 3.48 -2.40 -13.04
C PRO A 114 4.18 -2.29 -14.41
N GLU A 115 5.47 -1.92 -14.41
CA GLU A 115 6.29 -1.82 -15.63
C GLU A 115 6.93 -3.14 -16.04
N ARG A 116 6.52 -4.25 -15.44
CA ARG A 116 7.06 -5.60 -15.72
C ARG A 116 8.53 -5.76 -15.32
N LYS A 117 8.91 -5.17 -14.21
CA LYS A 117 10.22 -5.39 -13.61
C LYS A 117 10.08 -6.31 -12.43
N ALA A 118 10.86 -7.38 -12.43
CA ALA A 118 11.06 -8.26 -11.30
C ALA A 118 12.30 -7.80 -10.54
N ILE A 119 12.12 -7.30 -9.33
CA ILE A 119 13.19 -6.81 -8.46
C ILE A 119 13.28 -7.76 -7.28
N VAL A 120 14.46 -8.31 -7.06
CA VAL A 120 14.72 -9.16 -5.88
C VAL A 120 15.78 -8.51 -5.02
N LEU A 121 15.45 -8.31 -3.74
CA LEU A 121 16.42 -7.96 -2.70
C LEU A 121 16.75 -9.24 -1.93
N GLY A 122 18.00 -9.62 -1.82
CA GLY A 122 18.36 -10.91 -1.22
C GLY A 122 19.68 -10.90 -0.48
N LEU A 123 19.83 -11.91 0.39
CA LEU A 123 21.05 -12.12 1.18
C LEU A 123 22.04 -13.09 0.50
N GLU A 124 21.57 -13.84 -0.49
CA GLU A 124 22.39 -14.81 -1.18
C GLU A 124 23.35 -14.17 -2.16
N ASP A 125 24.56 -14.72 -2.27
CA ASP A 125 25.57 -14.26 -3.24
C ASP A 125 25.38 -14.97 -4.57
N LEU A 126 24.67 -14.31 -5.49
CA LEU A 126 24.44 -14.82 -6.84
C LEU A 126 25.49 -14.28 -7.80
N SER A 127 26.11 -15.18 -8.58
CA SER A 127 26.98 -14.77 -9.67
C SER A 127 26.17 -14.14 -10.83
N SER A 128 26.84 -13.37 -11.67
CA SER A 128 26.22 -12.77 -12.85
C SER A 128 25.59 -13.81 -13.79
N ASP A 129 26.19 -14.99 -13.89
CA ASP A 129 25.66 -16.09 -14.74
C ASP A 129 24.38 -16.69 -14.14
N GLN A 130 24.31 -16.81 -12.79
CA GLN A 130 23.10 -17.26 -12.11
C GLN A 130 21.95 -16.25 -12.28
N ILE A 131 22.24 -14.95 -12.10
CA ILE A 131 21.26 -13.87 -12.29
C ILE A 131 20.72 -13.91 -13.73
N LYS A 132 21.61 -14.01 -14.73
CA LYS A 132 21.23 -14.08 -16.13
C LYS A 132 20.38 -15.32 -16.44
N LYS A 133 20.73 -16.46 -15.86
CA LYS A 133 19.95 -17.69 -16.01
C LYS A 133 18.54 -17.55 -15.42
N ILE A 134 18.41 -16.93 -14.24
CA ILE A 134 17.09 -16.67 -13.61
C ILE A 134 16.25 -15.77 -14.51
N GLU A 135 16.84 -14.72 -15.11
CA GLU A 135 16.14 -13.84 -16.04
C GLU A 135 15.67 -14.60 -17.30
N GLU A 136 16.54 -15.43 -17.88
CA GLU A 136 16.22 -16.25 -19.05
C GLU A 136 15.10 -17.26 -18.73
N ASP A 137 15.19 -17.95 -17.60
CA ASP A 137 14.18 -18.93 -17.15
C ASP A 137 12.83 -18.24 -16.87
N THR A 138 12.86 -17.06 -16.23
CA THR A 138 11.66 -16.25 -15.96
C THR A 138 11.00 -15.84 -17.27
N ASN A 139 11.75 -15.29 -18.22
CA ASN A 139 11.23 -14.86 -19.51
C ASN A 139 10.73 -16.05 -20.36
N ALA A 140 11.40 -17.21 -20.30
CA ALA A 140 10.93 -18.42 -20.95
C ALA A 140 9.57 -18.88 -20.39
N HIS A 141 9.38 -18.84 -19.08
CA HIS A 141 8.11 -19.16 -18.43
C HIS A 141 7.02 -18.16 -18.81
N MET A 142 7.34 -16.87 -18.85
CA MET A 142 6.39 -15.78 -19.15
C MET A 142 6.11 -15.59 -20.65
N LYS A 143 6.80 -16.31 -21.53
CA LYS A 143 6.65 -16.20 -22.99
C LYS A 143 5.22 -16.43 -23.48
N ASN A 144 4.46 -17.28 -22.81
CA ASN A 144 3.06 -17.55 -23.13
C ASN A 144 2.13 -16.34 -22.91
N TYR A 145 2.60 -15.33 -22.19
CA TYR A 145 1.87 -14.09 -21.91
C TYR A 145 2.31 -12.91 -22.78
N ASP A 146 3.13 -13.17 -23.80
CA ASP A 146 3.62 -12.19 -24.79
C ASP A 146 4.32 -11.00 -24.13
N GLN A 147 5.15 -11.24 -23.10
CA GLN A 147 5.74 -10.22 -22.26
C GLN A 147 7.18 -10.55 -21.91
N ASP A 148 8.08 -9.59 -22.19
CA ASP A 148 9.44 -9.61 -21.67
C ASP A 148 9.49 -8.90 -20.32
N TRP A 149 10.23 -9.49 -19.38
CA TRP A 149 10.42 -8.99 -18.03
C TRP A 149 11.87 -8.57 -17.81
N GLU A 150 12.07 -7.43 -17.19
CA GLU A 150 13.37 -6.97 -16.72
C GLU A 150 13.61 -7.51 -15.30
N PHE A 151 14.69 -8.26 -15.12
CA PHE A 151 15.06 -8.82 -13.82
C PHE A 151 16.21 -8.03 -13.21
N SER A 152 16.14 -7.75 -11.90
CA SER A 152 17.20 -7.07 -11.15
C SER A 152 17.36 -7.74 -9.79
N TYR A 153 18.59 -8.11 -9.46
CA TYR A 153 18.94 -8.65 -8.15
C TYR A 153 19.85 -7.67 -7.40
N TYR A 154 19.49 -7.38 -6.15
CA TYR A 154 20.26 -6.55 -5.24
C TYR A 154 20.69 -7.37 -4.04
N LYS A 155 21.98 -7.67 -3.94
CA LYS A 155 22.56 -8.36 -2.80
C LYS A 155 22.73 -7.44 -1.61
N PHE A 156 22.47 -7.97 -0.41
CA PHE A 156 22.73 -7.34 0.88
C PHE A 156 23.57 -8.27 1.75
N ASP A 157 24.45 -7.68 2.57
CA ASP A 157 25.30 -8.43 3.48
C ASP A 157 24.55 -8.89 4.75
N ASP A 158 23.47 -8.20 5.09
CA ASP A 158 22.65 -8.52 6.24
C ASP A 158 21.16 -8.13 6.03
N GLU A 159 20.31 -8.76 6.81
CA GLU A 159 18.86 -8.56 6.77
C GLU A 159 18.45 -7.14 7.15
N TYR A 160 19.11 -6.53 8.14
CA TYR A 160 18.75 -5.19 8.60
C TYR A 160 18.84 -4.18 7.45
N ASN A 161 19.96 -4.18 6.74
CA ASN A 161 20.20 -3.28 5.60
C ASN A 161 19.24 -3.57 4.44
N MET A 162 18.93 -4.84 4.19
CA MET A 162 17.94 -5.23 3.18
C MET A 162 16.55 -4.71 3.53
N LEU A 163 16.06 -5.00 4.73
CA LEU A 163 14.75 -4.56 5.22
C LEU A 163 14.66 -3.03 5.30
N TYR A 164 15.69 -2.37 5.82
CA TYR A 164 15.77 -0.91 5.86
C TYR A 164 15.70 -0.30 4.45
N THR A 165 16.38 -0.90 3.48
CA THR A 165 16.33 -0.45 2.09
C THR A 165 14.96 -0.66 1.48
N PHE A 166 14.32 -1.81 1.70
CA PHE A 166 12.95 -2.04 1.27
C PHE A 166 12.01 -0.96 1.82
N LEU A 167 12.07 -0.72 3.11
CA LEU A 167 11.20 0.24 3.79
C LEU A 167 11.43 1.70 3.35
N HIS A 168 12.66 2.13 3.17
CA HIS A 168 12.97 3.55 2.90
C HIS A 168 13.09 3.90 1.42
N LYS A 169 13.45 2.93 0.56
CA LYS A 169 13.66 3.21 -0.88
C LYS A 169 12.53 2.69 -1.77
N PHE A 170 11.86 1.61 -1.37
CA PHE A 170 10.81 0.98 -2.18
C PHE A 170 9.42 1.32 -1.67
N LEU A 171 9.13 0.99 -0.43
CA LEU A 171 7.81 1.14 0.19
C LEU A 171 7.16 2.54 0.00
N PRO A 172 7.88 3.66 0.17
CA PRO A 172 7.27 4.99 -0.01
C PRO A 172 6.81 5.28 -1.45
N LYS A 173 7.24 4.48 -2.41
CA LYS A 173 6.86 4.62 -3.83
C LYS A 173 5.64 3.79 -4.21
N PHE A 174 5.17 2.93 -3.31
CA PHE A 174 4.08 2.01 -3.59
C PHE A 174 2.75 2.61 -3.13
N PRO A 175 1.89 3.07 -4.04
CA PRO A 175 0.54 3.50 -3.68
C PRO A 175 -0.33 2.33 -3.26
N MET A 176 -0.06 1.14 -3.81
CA MET A 176 -0.74 -0.10 -3.46
C MET A 176 0.22 -1.29 -3.51
N MET A 177 0.16 -2.14 -2.48
CA MET A 177 0.83 -3.44 -2.46
C MET A 177 -0.18 -4.57 -2.48
N THR A 178 0.22 -5.69 -3.00
CA THR A 178 -0.56 -6.91 -3.03
C THR A 178 0.33 -8.14 -3.03
N GLY A 179 -0.25 -9.28 -2.72
CA GLY A 179 0.33 -10.61 -2.77
C GLY A 179 -0.74 -11.64 -2.41
N TRP A 180 -0.36 -12.89 -2.34
CA TRP A 180 -1.22 -13.98 -1.93
C TRP A 180 -1.13 -14.20 -0.43
N ASN A 181 -2.23 -14.12 0.30
CA ASN A 181 -2.29 -14.13 1.77
C ASN A 181 -1.40 -13.04 2.42
N PHE A 182 -1.15 -11.97 1.68
CA PHE A 182 -0.16 -10.95 1.96
C PHE A 182 -0.40 -10.25 3.29
N ILE A 183 -1.65 -9.92 3.62
CA ILE A 183 -1.99 -9.19 4.84
C ILE A 183 -1.69 -10.04 6.09
N ASN A 184 -2.06 -11.34 6.04
CA ASN A 184 -1.97 -12.21 7.21
C ASN A 184 -0.61 -12.88 7.36
N TYR A 185 0.20 -12.94 6.29
CA TYR A 185 1.52 -13.55 6.34
C TYR A 185 2.63 -12.53 6.09
N ASP A 186 2.88 -12.13 4.86
CA ASP A 186 4.05 -11.32 4.49
C ASP A 186 4.11 -9.98 5.20
N TRP A 187 3.03 -9.22 5.14
CA TRP A 187 2.98 -7.90 5.77
C TRP A 187 3.09 -8.00 7.30
N GLN A 188 2.37 -8.93 7.90
CA GLN A 188 2.46 -9.16 9.34
C GLN A 188 3.86 -9.60 9.75
N TYR A 189 4.51 -10.46 8.95
CA TYR A 189 5.89 -10.89 9.18
C TYR A 189 6.85 -9.70 9.14
N ILE A 190 6.77 -8.88 8.08
CA ILE A 190 7.58 -7.66 7.90
C ILE A 190 7.43 -6.74 9.13
N VAL A 191 6.19 -6.43 9.54
CA VAL A 191 5.91 -5.57 10.70
C VAL A 191 6.53 -6.12 11.98
N ASN A 192 6.36 -7.40 12.25
CA ASN A 192 6.90 -8.02 13.46
C ASN A 192 8.42 -8.20 13.41
N ARG A 193 8.97 -8.39 12.21
CA ARG A 193 10.42 -8.42 12.02
C ARG A 193 11.05 -7.05 12.24
N CYS A 194 10.42 -5.97 11.78
CA CYS A 194 10.84 -4.60 12.07
C CYS A 194 10.91 -4.35 13.59
N LYS A 195 9.89 -4.78 14.34
CA LYS A 195 9.88 -4.65 15.81
C LYS A 195 11.07 -5.37 16.45
N ARG A 196 11.38 -6.60 15.98
CA ARG A 196 12.54 -7.35 16.48
C ARG A 196 13.88 -6.70 16.19
N LEU A 197 13.99 -6.12 15.00
CA LEU A 197 15.21 -5.43 14.55
C LEU A 197 15.25 -3.97 15.00
N GLN A 198 14.26 -3.50 15.76
CA GLN A 198 14.14 -2.12 16.26
C GLN A 198 14.10 -1.08 15.14
N ILE A 199 13.46 -1.43 14.01
CA ILE A 199 13.22 -0.51 12.90
C ILE A 199 11.84 0.14 13.12
N ASP A 200 11.82 1.47 13.16
CA ASP A 200 10.59 2.23 13.35
C ASP A 200 9.86 2.46 12.02
N LEU A 201 8.74 1.77 11.83
CA LEU A 201 7.89 1.93 10.64
C LEU A 201 7.24 3.32 10.53
N THR A 202 7.17 4.10 11.60
CA THR A 202 6.61 5.46 11.51
C THR A 202 7.49 6.39 10.69
N GLU A 203 8.79 6.12 10.58
CA GLU A 203 9.73 6.92 9.78
C GLU A 203 9.42 6.87 8.28
N VAL A 204 8.84 5.76 7.79
CA VAL A 204 8.47 5.61 6.38
C VAL A 204 7.05 6.07 6.09
N ALA A 205 6.28 6.34 7.12
CA ALA A 205 4.93 6.85 6.97
C ALA A 205 4.95 8.37 6.69
N ILE A 206 4.53 8.77 5.48
CA ILE A 206 4.49 10.19 5.07
C ILE A 206 3.66 11.05 6.02
N THR A 207 2.67 10.45 6.65
CA THR A 207 1.82 11.11 7.66
C THR A 207 2.43 11.06 9.06
N GLY A 208 3.52 10.33 9.28
CA GLY A 208 4.03 9.97 10.60
C GLY A 208 3.09 9.06 11.38
N SER A 209 2.16 8.40 10.69
CA SER A 209 1.12 7.57 11.32
C SER A 209 0.90 6.28 10.55
N LEU A 210 0.68 5.21 11.32
CA LEU A 210 0.37 3.88 10.82
C LEU A 210 -1.11 3.56 11.05
N ASP A 211 -1.65 2.66 10.25
CA ASP A 211 -2.97 2.07 10.51
C ASP A 211 -2.94 1.28 11.82
N ARG A 212 -4.04 1.33 12.57
CA ARG A 212 -4.12 0.71 13.91
C ARG A 212 -4.27 -0.80 13.86
N ASN A 213 -4.77 -1.34 12.78
CA ASN A 213 -5.07 -2.77 12.65
C ASN A 213 -3.86 -3.55 12.15
N ASP A 214 -3.22 -3.06 11.09
CA ASP A 214 -2.15 -3.77 10.38
C ASP A 214 -0.81 -3.06 10.36
N SER A 215 -0.71 -1.90 11.01
CA SER A 215 0.53 -1.08 11.09
C SER A 215 1.06 -0.62 9.73
N ARG A 216 0.25 -0.61 8.67
CA ARG A 216 0.68 -0.07 7.38
C ARG A 216 0.77 1.47 7.43
N PRO A 217 1.67 2.07 6.66
CA PRO A 217 1.67 3.51 6.44
C PRO A 217 0.35 3.96 5.80
N LEU A 218 -0.30 4.99 6.38
CA LEU A 218 -1.63 5.44 5.93
C LEU A 218 -1.69 5.98 4.49
N HIS A 219 -0.55 6.23 3.86
CA HIS A 219 -0.50 6.72 2.48
C HIS A 219 -0.67 5.63 1.42
N MET A 220 -0.63 4.37 1.80
CA MET A 220 -0.68 3.24 0.88
C MET A 220 -1.88 2.32 1.14
N GLY A 221 -2.35 1.68 0.08
CA GLY A 221 -3.31 0.60 0.15
C GLY A 221 -2.63 -0.78 0.19
N ILE A 222 -3.28 -1.72 0.84
CA ILE A 222 -2.93 -3.14 0.74
C ILE A 222 -4.16 -3.89 0.23
N LEU A 223 -3.95 -4.73 -0.76
CA LEU A 223 -4.94 -5.63 -1.32
C LEU A 223 -4.44 -7.05 -1.20
N ASP A 224 -5.25 -7.95 -0.68
CA ASP A 224 -4.89 -9.36 -0.57
C ASP A 224 -5.61 -10.18 -1.66
N TYR A 225 -4.83 -10.77 -2.56
CA TYR A 225 -5.40 -11.53 -3.68
C TYR A 225 -6.13 -12.78 -3.23
N MET A 226 -5.69 -13.44 -2.16
CA MET A 226 -6.40 -14.60 -1.61
C MET A 226 -7.79 -14.20 -1.11
N GLN A 227 -7.90 -13.05 -0.42
CA GLN A 227 -9.21 -12.54 0.03
C GLN A 227 -10.11 -12.12 -1.13
N LEU A 228 -9.55 -11.57 -2.20
CA LEU A 228 -10.30 -11.29 -3.43
C LEU A 228 -10.78 -12.57 -4.10
N TYR A 229 -9.90 -13.56 -4.22
CA TYR A 229 -10.24 -14.85 -4.77
C TYR A 229 -11.39 -15.49 -3.99
N ASP A 230 -11.31 -15.58 -2.66
CA ASP A 230 -12.36 -16.11 -1.81
C ASP A 230 -13.70 -15.38 -1.96
N LYS A 231 -13.65 -14.07 -2.14
CA LYS A 231 -14.86 -13.25 -2.29
C LYS A 231 -15.56 -13.42 -3.63
N TYR A 232 -14.78 -13.60 -4.70
CA TYR A 232 -15.31 -13.60 -6.07
C TYR A 232 -15.37 -14.98 -6.70
N ASP A 233 -14.64 -15.97 -6.16
CA ASP A 233 -14.78 -17.34 -6.59
C ASP A 233 -16.15 -17.89 -6.19
N ARG A 234 -16.97 -18.14 -7.21
CA ARG A 234 -18.33 -18.66 -7.07
C ARG A 234 -18.38 -20.19 -7.23
N SER A 235 -17.25 -20.87 -7.24
CA SER A 235 -17.24 -22.33 -7.30
C SER A 235 -17.93 -22.88 -6.03
N VAL A 236 -18.90 -23.75 -6.23
CA VAL A 236 -19.68 -24.40 -5.15
C VAL A 236 -18.90 -25.54 -4.49
N ALA A 237 -17.71 -25.85 -5.01
CA ALA A 237 -16.88 -26.91 -4.49
C ALA A 237 -16.23 -26.54 -3.16
N VAL A 238 -16.21 -27.48 -2.22
CA VAL A 238 -15.41 -27.32 -1.00
C VAL A 238 -13.95 -27.23 -1.42
N LYS A 239 -13.33 -26.08 -1.13
CA LYS A 239 -11.91 -25.86 -1.40
C LYS A 239 -11.10 -26.75 -0.44
N GLU A 240 -10.25 -27.57 -0.97
CA GLU A 240 -9.34 -28.38 -0.16
C GLU A 240 -8.21 -27.53 0.43
N SER A 241 -7.80 -26.49 -0.27
CA SER A 241 -6.75 -25.56 0.16
C SER A 241 -6.89 -24.22 -0.56
N ASN A 242 -6.46 -23.15 0.12
CA ASN A 242 -6.24 -21.82 -0.47
C ASN A 242 -4.75 -21.59 -0.81
N SER A 243 -3.95 -22.63 -0.88
CA SER A 243 -2.57 -22.53 -1.38
C SER A 243 -2.58 -22.13 -2.86
N LEU A 244 -1.63 -21.29 -3.27
CA LEU A 244 -1.51 -20.83 -4.66
C LEU A 244 -1.29 -22.01 -5.65
N ASP A 245 -0.71 -23.12 -5.17
CA ASP A 245 -0.52 -24.34 -5.97
C ASP A 245 -1.84 -25.07 -6.30
N PHE A 246 -2.94 -24.74 -5.62
CA PHE A 246 -4.26 -25.33 -5.80
C PHE A 246 -5.26 -24.43 -6.53
N VAL A 247 -4.88 -23.20 -6.79
CA VAL A 247 -5.72 -22.17 -7.43
C VAL A 247 -5.31 -21.98 -8.87
#